data_35d6987bd6131c1c20ccf2d803587e63
#
_entry.id   35d6987bd6131c1c20ccf2d803587e63
#
_cell.length_a   1.000
_cell.length_b   1.000
_cell.length_c   1.000
_cell.angle_alpha   90.00
_cell.angle_beta   90.00
_cell.angle_gamma   90.00
#
_symmetry.space_group_name_H-M   'P 1'
#
loop_
_entity.id
_entity.type
_entity.pdbx_description
1 polymer ?
#
loop_
_entity_poly.entity_id
_entity_poly.type
_entity_poly.pdbx_seq_one_letter_code
_entity_poly.pdbx_strand_id
1 'polypeptide(L)'
;WREKWDKVLEYEFNTPKISWFKNAKLNITENIFERQLDNISNKTAIIWEPNNPEEDVIKISYKELYEKTCQFSNAMEANGVKKGDRVIIYMPMVPEAAIAMLSCARIGAIHSIVFAGFSSNALADRINDCNAKMVLTSDGNFRGAKNIPVKSVVDDALDNCKSVSKVIVLKRTGEKINMINGRDLWWHEVIENQSSEHEAASLDSEDMLFILYTSGSTGKPKGVVHTNAGYMVYTYYSFLNVFQYNKEDI
;
A
#
# COMPACT_ATOMS: atom_id res chain seq x y z
N TRP A 1 -9.87 8.35 -15.97
CA TRP A 1 -9.04 7.87 -17.06
C TRP A 1 -8.15 9.01 -17.55
N ARG A 2 -6.87 8.72 -17.75
CA ARG A 2 -5.98 9.60 -18.53
C ARG A 2 -6.28 9.45 -20.02
N GLU A 3 -6.38 8.20 -20.44
CA GLU A 3 -6.77 7.81 -21.80
C GLU A 3 -7.91 6.80 -21.71
N LYS A 4 -8.94 6.99 -22.54
CA LYS A 4 -10.05 6.06 -22.61
C LYS A 4 -9.63 4.79 -23.35
N TRP A 5 -10.38 3.72 -23.13
CA TRP A 5 -10.20 2.42 -23.76
C TRP A 5 -10.67 2.41 -25.21
N ASP A 6 -10.07 1.54 -26.00
CA ASP A 6 -10.55 1.21 -27.34
C ASP A 6 -11.73 0.22 -27.28
N LYS A 7 -11.67 -0.70 -26.31
CA LYS A 7 -12.67 -1.75 -26.11
C LYS A 7 -12.88 -2.03 -24.63
N VAL A 8 -14.12 -2.09 -24.18
CA VAL A 8 -14.46 -2.31 -22.75
C VAL A 8 -14.07 -3.71 -22.29
N LEU A 9 -14.38 -4.73 -23.11
CA LEU A 9 -14.12 -6.13 -22.80
C LEU A 9 -13.64 -6.86 -24.05
N GLU A 10 -12.52 -7.57 -23.94
CA GLU A 10 -12.04 -8.52 -24.91
C GLU A 10 -11.80 -9.85 -24.20
N TYR A 11 -12.33 -10.95 -24.76
CA TYR A 11 -12.20 -12.26 -24.14
C TYR A 11 -12.09 -13.36 -25.19
N GLU A 12 -11.40 -14.43 -24.79
CA GLU A 12 -11.35 -15.69 -25.50
C GLU A 12 -11.41 -16.84 -24.49
N PHE A 13 -12.53 -17.59 -24.50
CA PHE A 13 -12.75 -18.64 -23.50
C PHE A 13 -11.86 -19.86 -23.70
N ASN A 14 -11.44 -20.16 -24.93
CA ASN A 14 -10.60 -21.33 -25.21
C ASN A 14 -9.18 -21.19 -24.61
N THR A 15 -8.68 -19.95 -24.48
CA THR A 15 -7.34 -19.63 -23.93
C THR A 15 -7.42 -18.90 -22.59
N PRO A 16 -8.46 -18.99 -21.81
CA PRO A 16 -9.01 -18.17 -20.72
C PRO A 16 -8.35 -16.78 -20.60
N LYS A 17 -8.36 -16.02 -21.69
CA LYS A 17 -7.80 -14.68 -21.77
C LYS A 17 -8.92 -13.66 -21.69
N ILE A 18 -8.84 -12.78 -20.69
CA ILE A 18 -9.81 -11.69 -20.48
C ILE A 18 -9.01 -10.40 -20.30
N SER A 19 -9.43 -9.34 -20.98
CA SER A 19 -8.88 -8.01 -20.83
C SER A 19 -9.99 -6.98 -20.73
N TRP A 20 -9.93 -6.14 -19.70
CA TRP A 20 -10.86 -5.07 -19.45
C TRP A 20 -10.27 -3.72 -19.80
N PHE A 21 -11.07 -2.85 -20.42
CA PHE A 21 -10.70 -1.47 -20.76
C PHE A 21 -9.37 -1.39 -21.54
N LYS A 22 -9.28 -2.18 -22.61
CA LYS A 22 -8.07 -2.32 -23.41
C LYS A 22 -7.48 -0.97 -23.83
N ASN A 23 -6.18 -0.82 -23.61
CA ASN A 23 -5.38 0.37 -23.90
C ASN A 23 -5.73 1.62 -23.06
N ALA A 24 -6.63 1.51 -22.09
CA ALA A 24 -6.92 2.64 -21.22
C ALA A 24 -5.73 2.92 -20.28
N LYS A 25 -5.52 4.20 -19.97
CA LYS A 25 -4.52 4.66 -19.01
C LYS A 25 -5.19 5.37 -17.83
N LEU A 26 -4.71 5.08 -16.63
CA LEU A 26 -5.18 5.71 -15.41
C LEU A 26 -4.14 5.57 -14.29
N ASN A 27 -4.33 6.35 -13.23
CA ASN A 27 -3.77 6.06 -11.93
C ASN A 27 -4.89 6.31 -10.90
N ILE A 28 -5.10 5.36 -9.98
CA ILE A 28 -6.18 5.48 -9.00
C ILE A 28 -5.98 6.68 -8.09
N THR A 29 -4.72 7.07 -7.79
CA THR A 29 -4.43 8.20 -6.91
C THR A 29 -4.84 9.53 -7.51
N GLU A 30 -4.82 9.68 -8.85
CA GLU A 30 -5.35 10.89 -9.51
C GLU A 30 -6.85 11.05 -9.33
N ASN A 31 -7.60 9.94 -9.26
CA ASN A 31 -9.03 9.99 -8.99
C ASN A 31 -9.33 10.32 -7.53
N ILE A 32 -8.42 9.96 -6.61
CA ILE A 32 -8.54 10.27 -5.19
C ILE A 32 -8.13 11.72 -4.92
N PHE A 33 -7.06 12.21 -5.55
CA PHE A 33 -6.42 13.48 -5.24
C PHE A 33 -6.68 14.54 -6.32
N GLU A 34 -5.90 14.55 -7.39
CA GLU A 34 -5.80 15.67 -8.34
C GLU A 34 -7.16 16.10 -8.91
N ARG A 35 -8.09 15.16 -9.08
CA ARG A 35 -9.43 15.43 -9.59
C ARG A 35 -10.40 15.99 -8.56
N GLN A 36 -10.04 15.92 -7.28
CA GLN A 36 -10.95 16.22 -6.18
C GLN A 36 -10.41 17.32 -5.25
N LEU A 37 -9.10 17.52 -5.16
CA LEU A 37 -8.47 18.40 -4.16
C LEU A 37 -9.02 19.81 -4.15
N ASP A 38 -9.35 20.40 -5.29
CA ASP A 38 -9.95 21.74 -5.37
C ASP A 38 -11.24 21.86 -4.55
N ASN A 39 -11.96 20.74 -4.39
CA ASN A 39 -13.26 20.72 -3.70
C ASN A 39 -13.20 20.16 -2.28
N ILE A 40 -12.25 19.27 -2.00
CA ILE A 40 -12.23 18.48 -0.76
C ILE A 40 -10.91 18.56 0.02
N SER A 41 -9.99 19.45 -0.34
CA SER A 41 -8.66 19.55 0.26
C SER A 41 -8.68 19.54 1.79
N ASN A 42 -9.59 20.28 2.39
CA ASN A 42 -9.73 20.41 3.85
C ASN A 42 -10.69 19.38 4.48
N LYS A 43 -11.36 18.54 3.66
CA LYS A 43 -12.20 17.47 4.20
C LYS A 43 -11.32 16.41 4.84
N THR A 44 -11.77 15.83 5.95
CA THR A 44 -11.09 14.70 6.60
C THR A 44 -11.12 13.48 5.68
N ALA A 45 -9.94 12.94 5.38
CA ALA A 45 -9.76 11.71 4.60
C ALA A 45 -9.56 10.49 5.49
N ILE A 46 -8.89 10.65 6.62
CA ILE A 46 -8.62 9.58 7.59
C ILE A 46 -8.90 10.09 8.99
N ILE A 47 -9.61 9.31 9.77
CA ILE A 47 -9.71 9.42 11.22
C ILE A 47 -9.00 8.20 11.79
N TRP A 48 -7.91 8.43 12.52
CA TRP A 48 -7.18 7.36 13.18
C TRP A 48 -7.38 7.41 14.68
N GLU A 49 -7.92 6.34 15.22
CA GLU A 49 -8.15 6.14 16.64
C GLU A 49 -6.97 5.36 17.23
N PRO A 50 -6.22 5.91 18.18
CA PRO A 50 -5.09 5.21 18.79
C PRO A 50 -5.54 4.03 19.67
N ASN A 51 -4.61 3.09 19.92
CA ASN A 51 -4.87 1.96 20.81
C ASN A 51 -5.03 2.37 22.28
N ASN A 52 -4.34 3.42 22.70
CA ASN A 52 -4.46 3.98 24.04
C ASN A 52 -5.53 5.07 24.04
N PRO A 53 -6.62 4.95 24.82
CA PRO A 53 -7.72 5.94 24.84
C PRO A 53 -7.30 7.31 25.42
N GLU A 54 -6.15 7.40 26.06
CA GLU A 54 -5.58 8.67 26.56
C GLU A 54 -4.82 9.46 25.47
N GLU A 55 -4.56 8.84 24.30
CA GLU A 55 -3.93 9.51 23.16
C GLU A 55 -5.00 10.23 22.31
N ASP A 56 -4.62 11.34 21.70
CA ASP A 56 -5.52 12.11 20.83
C ASP A 56 -5.79 11.39 19.51
N VAL A 57 -7.04 11.48 19.07
CA VAL A 57 -7.46 11.04 17.73
C VAL A 57 -6.77 11.89 16.65
N ILE A 58 -6.18 11.25 15.66
CA ILE A 58 -5.55 11.95 14.54
C ILE A 58 -6.52 12.03 13.37
N LYS A 59 -6.74 13.25 12.87
CA LYS A 59 -7.48 13.51 11.64
C LYS A 59 -6.51 14.01 10.56
N ILE A 60 -6.55 13.36 9.41
CA ILE A 60 -5.73 13.73 8.25
C ILE A 60 -6.67 14.20 7.14
N SER A 61 -6.46 15.40 6.64
CA SER A 61 -7.19 15.94 5.51
C SER A 61 -6.77 15.29 4.18
N TYR A 62 -7.58 15.44 3.12
CA TYR A 62 -7.19 14.98 1.78
C TYR A 62 -5.91 15.64 1.28
N LYS A 63 -5.72 16.93 1.59
CA LYS A 63 -4.48 17.65 1.24
C LYS A 63 -3.26 17.05 1.95
N GLU A 64 -3.33 16.86 3.27
CA GLU A 64 -2.24 16.25 4.03
C GLU A 64 -1.94 14.81 3.59
N LEU A 65 -2.98 14.04 3.28
CA LEU A 65 -2.82 12.67 2.76
C LEU A 65 -2.14 12.68 1.40
N TYR A 66 -2.50 13.61 0.52
CA TYR A 66 -1.84 13.81 -0.79
C TYR A 66 -0.36 14.15 -0.61
N GLU A 67 -0.05 15.17 0.18
CA GLU A 67 1.33 15.63 0.41
C GLU A 67 2.20 14.51 0.99
N LYS A 68 1.69 13.78 2.00
CA LYS A 68 2.38 12.63 2.60
C LYS A 68 2.56 11.47 1.62
N THR A 69 1.56 11.23 0.77
CA THR A 69 1.65 10.21 -0.31
C THR A 69 2.73 10.59 -1.31
N CYS A 70 2.80 11.86 -1.74
CA CYS A 70 3.84 12.33 -2.66
C CYS A 70 5.24 12.23 -2.04
N GLN A 71 5.41 12.68 -0.80
CA GLN A 71 6.68 12.58 -0.07
C GLN A 71 7.16 11.13 0.02
N PHE A 72 6.26 10.21 0.40
CA PHE A 72 6.65 8.81 0.53
C PHE A 72 6.85 8.12 -0.83
N SER A 73 6.14 8.54 -1.88
CA SER A 73 6.42 8.11 -3.26
C SER A 73 7.84 8.45 -3.70
N ASN A 74 8.24 9.72 -3.50
CA ASN A 74 9.60 10.17 -3.76
C ASN A 74 10.64 9.38 -2.94
N ALA A 75 10.37 9.14 -1.66
CA ALA A 75 11.24 8.36 -0.78
C ALA A 75 11.42 6.92 -1.28
N MET A 76 10.34 6.27 -1.73
CA MET A 76 10.40 4.90 -2.26
C MET A 76 11.22 4.82 -3.55
N GLU A 77 11.03 5.75 -4.48
CA GLU A 77 11.81 5.81 -5.73
C GLU A 77 13.28 6.10 -5.45
N ALA A 78 13.60 7.03 -4.55
CA ALA A 78 14.96 7.33 -4.11
C ALA A 78 15.65 6.09 -3.49
N ASN A 79 14.87 5.17 -2.89
CA ASN A 79 15.35 3.90 -2.35
C ASN A 79 15.21 2.73 -3.33
N GLY A 80 15.03 3.02 -4.61
CA GLY A 80 15.16 2.09 -5.73
C GLY A 80 13.90 1.32 -6.10
N VAL A 81 12.72 1.63 -5.55
CA VAL A 81 11.45 1.06 -5.99
C VAL A 81 11.05 1.66 -7.33
N LYS A 82 10.54 0.84 -8.24
CA LYS A 82 10.11 1.23 -9.58
C LYS A 82 8.73 0.64 -9.88
N LYS A 83 8.09 1.15 -10.93
CA LYS A 83 6.86 0.54 -11.48
C LYS A 83 7.05 -0.97 -11.66
N GLY A 84 6.08 -1.75 -11.20
CA GLY A 84 6.08 -3.20 -11.25
C GLY A 84 6.86 -3.91 -10.14
N ASP A 85 7.62 -3.22 -9.31
CA ASP A 85 8.25 -3.81 -8.13
C ASP A 85 7.20 -4.16 -7.07
N ARG A 86 7.42 -5.25 -6.31
CA ARG A 86 6.53 -5.66 -5.23
C ARG A 86 7.06 -5.14 -3.89
N VAL A 87 6.14 -4.60 -3.10
CA VAL A 87 6.41 -4.03 -1.78
C VAL A 87 5.49 -4.71 -0.76
N ILE A 88 6.09 -5.31 0.26
CA ILE A 88 5.32 -5.85 1.40
C ILE A 88 5.06 -4.76 2.41
N ILE A 89 3.82 -4.66 2.87
CA ILE A 89 3.40 -3.79 3.96
C ILE A 89 3.04 -4.71 5.15
N TYR A 90 3.95 -4.81 6.11
CA TYR A 90 3.78 -5.56 7.35
C TYR A 90 3.79 -4.59 8.53
N MET A 91 2.69 -3.83 8.66
CA MET A 91 2.54 -2.72 9.60
C MET A 91 1.29 -2.88 10.45
N PRO A 92 1.25 -2.29 11.65
CA PRO A 92 0.00 -2.14 12.39
C PRO A 92 -0.98 -1.22 11.67
N MET A 93 -2.20 -1.10 12.21
CA MET A 93 -3.22 -0.18 11.69
C MET A 93 -2.86 1.26 12.09
N VAL A 94 -2.03 1.88 11.29
CA VAL A 94 -1.56 3.28 11.42
C VAL A 94 -1.79 4.04 10.12
N PRO A 95 -1.90 5.37 10.14
CA PRO A 95 -2.10 6.17 8.92
C PRO A 95 -1.04 5.92 7.85
N GLU A 96 0.20 5.66 8.26
CA GLU A 96 1.32 5.38 7.37
C GLU A 96 1.11 4.12 6.52
N ALA A 97 0.30 3.16 7.00
CA ALA A 97 -0.06 1.99 6.18
C ALA A 97 -0.91 2.39 4.97
N ALA A 98 -1.87 3.32 5.15
CA ALA A 98 -2.67 3.86 4.05
C ALA A 98 -1.81 4.71 3.09
N ILE A 99 -0.92 5.55 3.64
CA ILE A 99 0.04 6.34 2.85
C ILE A 99 0.93 5.42 2.01
N ALA A 100 1.43 4.33 2.59
CA ALA A 100 2.25 3.33 1.88
C ALA A 100 1.50 2.68 0.70
N MET A 101 0.24 2.29 0.90
CA MET A 101 -0.60 1.74 -0.17
C MET A 101 -0.79 2.73 -1.32
N LEU A 102 -1.14 3.97 -0.99
CA LEU A 102 -1.36 5.03 -1.97
C LEU A 102 -0.06 5.40 -2.71
N SER A 103 1.07 5.43 -2.00
CA SER A 103 2.37 5.70 -2.60
C SER A 103 2.79 4.59 -3.58
N CYS A 104 2.58 3.32 -3.23
CA CYS A 104 2.78 2.21 -4.17
C CYS A 104 1.91 2.37 -5.42
N ALA A 105 0.62 2.66 -5.25
CA ALA A 105 -0.29 2.88 -6.37
C ALA A 105 0.14 4.08 -7.24
N ARG A 106 0.64 5.16 -6.61
CA ARG A 106 1.07 6.37 -7.30
C ARG A 106 2.25 6.14 -8.23
N ILE A 107 3.27 5.40 -7.79
CA ILE A 107 4.46 5.06 -8.59
C ILE A 107 4.28 3.82 -9.47
N GLY A 108 3.13 3.14 -9.36
CA GLY A 108 2.87 1.88 -10.07
C GLY A 108 3.61 0.67 -9.50
N ALA A 109 4.06 0.73 -8.25
CA ALA A 109 4.55 -0.44 -7.52
C ALA A 109 3.35 -1.28 -7.01
N ILE A 110 3.56 -2.58 -6.89
CA ILE A 110 2.53 -3.55 -6.51
C ILE A 110 2.68 -3.83 -5.01
N HIS A 111 1.73 -3.38 -4.20
CA HIS A 111 1.79 -3.66 -2.77
C HIS A 111 1.12 -4.98 -2.40
N SER A 112 1.59 -5.59 -1.32
CA SER A 112 0.90 -6.69 -0.66
C SER A 112 0.88 -6.45 0.84
N ILE A 113 -0.33 -6.35 1.39
CA ILE A 113 -0.52 -6.14 2.83
C ILE A 113 -0.49 -7.51 3.50
N VAL A 114 0.31 -7.62 4.55
CA VAL A 114 0.38 -8.79 5.40
C VAL A 114 0.03 -8.38 6.83
N PHE A 115 -0.91 -9.09 7.44
CA PHE A 115 -1.33 -8.80 8.81
C PHE A 115 -0.14 -8.91 9.78
N ALA A 116 0.13 -7.83 10.53
CA ALA A 116 1.28 -7.72 11.44
C ALA A 116 1.20 -8.62 12.70
N GLY A 117 0.38 -9.64 12.66
CA GLY A 117 0.27 -10.72 13.64
C GLY A 117 0.62 -12.09 13.08
N PHE A 118 1.00 -12.18 11.80
CA PHE A 118 1.47 -13.42 11.20
C PHE A 118 2.90 -13.75 11.65
N SER A 119 3.24 -15.04 11.62
CA SER A 119 4.58 -15.52 11.94
C SER A 119 5.61 -15.13 10.87
N SER A 120 6.89 -15.15 11.23
CA SER A 120 8.01 -14.89 10.31
C SER A 120 7.98 -15.82 9.09
N ASN A 121 7.65 -17.10 9.26
CA ASN A 121 7.52 -18.04 8.14
C ASN A 121 6.39 -17.64 7.19
N ALA A 122 5.22 -17.26 7.73
CA ALA A 122 4.09 -16.83 6.91
C ALA A 122 4.38 -15.53 6.16
N LEU A 123 5.20 -14.65 6.72
CA LEU A 123 5.69 -13.44 6.06
C LEU A 123 6.71 -13.79 4.97
N ALA A 124 7.70 -14.65 5.28
CA ALA A 124 8.72 -15.10 4.34
C ALA A 124 8.13 -15.78 3.09
N ASP A 125 7.12 -16.63 3.29
CA ASP A 125 6.42 -17.28 2.17
C ASP A 125 5.86 -16.27 1.17
N ARG A 126 5.23 -15.18 1.66
CA ARG A 126 4.65 -14.13 0.82
C ARG A 126 5.71 -13.27 0.14
N ILE A 127 6.77 -12.93 0.87
CA ILE A 127 7.92 -12.19 0.32
C ILE A 127 8.53 -12.96 -0.85
N ASN A 128 8.77 -14.26 -0.66
CA ASN A 128 9.39 -15.11 -1.68
C ASN A 128 8.45 -15.37 -2.86
N ASP A 129 7.17 -15.62 -2.60
CA ASP A 129 6.19 -15.90 -3.67
C ASP A 129 6.04 -14.70 -4.63
N CYS A 130 5.92 -13.48 -4.10
CA CYS A 130 5.84 -12.29 -4.95
C CYS A 130 7.20 -11.70 -5.31
N ASN A 131 8.31 -12.24 -4.82
CA ASN A 131 9.67 -11.72 -5.02
C ASN A 131 9.75 -10.22 -4.65
N ALA A 132 9.33 -9.89 -3.43
CA ALA A 132 9.26 -8.52 -2.96
C ALA A 132 10.64 -7.88 -2.83
N LYS A 133 10.76 -6.61 -3.23
CA LYS A 133 12.01 -5.83 -3.21
C LYS A 133 12.20 -5.02 -1.93
N MET A 134 11.09 -4.60 -1.33
CA MET A 134 11.07 -3.76 -0.13
C MET A 134 10.05 -4.27 0.85
N VAL A 135 10.33 -4.10 2.14
CA VAL A 135 9.39 -4.32 3.25
C VAL A 135 9.20 -3.02 4.01
N LEU A 136 7.96 -2.64 4.24
CA LEU A 136 7.54 -1.54 5.10
C LEU A 136 7.01 -2.13 6.40
N THR A 137 7.53 -1.67 7.53
CA THR A 137 7.20 -2.22 8.86
C THR A 137 7.26 -1.15 9.94
N SER A 138 7.12 -1.55 11.20
CA SER A 138 7.30 -0.70 12.37
C SER A 138 8.25 -1.33 13.37
N ASP A 139 8.80 -0.52 14.29
CA ASP A 139 9.60 -1.02 15.42
C ASP A 139 8.81 -2.00 16.27
N GLY A 140 7.56 -1.70 16.55
CA GLY A 140 6.64 -2.52 17.32
C GLY A 140 5.19 -2.13 17.08
N ASN A 141 4.28 -2.83 17.76
CA ASN A 141 2.85 -2.55 17.76
C ASN A 141 2.27 -2.72 19.17
N PHE A 142 1.27 -1.93 19.51
CA PHE A 142 0.49 -2.09 20.74
C PHE A 142 -0.68 -3.04 20.52
N ARG A 143 -0.84 -4.00 21.42
CA ARG A 143 -2.02 -4.88 21.50
C ARG A 143 -2.55 -4.86 22.93
N GLY A 144 -3.50 -4.01 23.23
CA GLY A 144 -3.85 -3.65 24.59
C GLY A 144 -2.61 -3.07 25.30
N ALA A 145 -2.29 -3.57 26.47
CA ALA A 145 -1.11 -3.17 27.24
C ALA A 145 0.21 -3.83 26.80
N LYS A 146 0.17 -4.72 25.79
CA LYS A 146 1.36 -5.47 25.33
C LYS A 146 1.99 -4.80 24.13
N ASN A 147 3.32 -4.71 24.13
CA ASN A 147 4.11 -4.38 22.98
C ASN A 147 4.45 -5.64 22.18
N ILE A 148 4.19 -5.63 20.87
CA ILE A 148 4.49 -6.73 19.94
C ILE A 148 5.72 -6.33 19.12
N PRO A 149 6.81 -7.13 19.14
CA PRO A 149 8.06 -6.77 18.45
C PRO A 149 7.98 -7.06 16.95
N VAL A 150 7.32 -6.18 16.18
CA VAL A 150 7.03 -6.36 14.75
C VAL A 150 8.32 -6.47 13.93
N LYS A 151 9.31 -5.60 14.21
CA LYS A 151 10.59 -5.58 13.47
C LYS A 151 11.36 -6.91 13.60
N SER A 152 11.35 -7.55 14.78
CA SER A 152 12.06 -8.83 14.93
C SER A 152 11.44 -9.94 14.11
N VAL A 153 10.11 -9.95 13.94
CA VAL A 153 9.42 -10.91 13.05
C VAL A 153 9.85 -10.70 11.60
N VAL A 154 10.03 -9.44 11.18
CA VAL A 154 10.55 -9.12 9.84
C VAL A 154 11.98 -9.59 9.68
N ASP A 155 12.85 -9.36 10.68
CA ASP A 155 14.24 -9.81 10.61
C ASP A 155 14.33 -11.34 10.47
N ASP A 156 13.62 -12.08 11.31
CA ASP A 156 13.55 -13.56 11.24
C ASP A 156 13.02 -14.05 9.87
N ALA A 157 12.05 -13.33 9.28
CA ALA A 157 11.53 -13.68 7.95
C ALA A 157 12.58 -13.46 6.87
N LEU A 158 13.34 -12.37 6.97
CA LEU A 158 14.33 -11.98 5.97
C LEU A 158 15.58 -12.86 5.94
N ASP A 159 15.85 -13.63 6.98
CA ASP A 159 16.91 -14.67 6.95
C ASP A 159 16.70 -15.67 5.79
N ASN A 160 15.45 -15.87 5.38
CA ASN A 160 15.06 -16.77 4.30
C ASN A 160 14.63 -16.05 3.01
N CYS A 161 14.83 -14.73 2.89
CA CYS A 161 14.40 -13.93 1.76
C CYS A 161 15.56 -13.16 1.14
N LYS A 162 15.88 -13.47 -0.13
CA LYS A 162 17.04 -12.85 -0.85
C LYS A 162 16.65 -11.63 -1.70
N SER A 163 15.37 -11.43 -1.98
CA SER A 163 14.89 -10.39 -2.90
C SER A 163 14.82 -9.00 -2.26
N VAL A 164 14.66 -8.94 -0.94
CA VAL A 164 14.47 -7.68 -0.21
C VAL A 164 15.81 -6.97 -0.04
N SER A 165 15.89 -5.78 -0.62
CA SER A 165 17.07 -4.93 -0.54
C SER A 165 16.97 -3.83 0.51
N LYS A 166 15.75 -3.40 0.86
CA LYS A 166 15.47 -2.32 1.80
C LYS A 166 14.30 -2.66 2.72
N VAL A 167 14.41 -2.21 3.96
CA VAL A 167 13.34 -2.23 4.97
C VAL A 167 13.16 -0.81 5.49
N ILE A 168 11.94 -0.26 5.36
CA ILE A 168 11.61 1.05 5.95
C ILE A 168 10.81 0.81 7.23
N VAL A 169 11.27 1.38 8.33
CA VAL A 169 10.76 1.12 9.68
C VAL A 169 10.10 2.38 10.24
N LEU A 170 8.82 2.30 10.55
CA LEU A 170 8.09 3.33 11.27
C LEU A 170 8.40 3.23 12.77
N LYS A 171 8.74 4.36 13.39
CA LYS A 171 8.89 4.46 14.85
C LYS A 171 7.50 4.62 15.48
N ARG A 172 6.91 3.54 15.95
CA ARG A 172 5.56 3.50 16.56
C ARG A 172 5.61 3.38 18.08
N THR A 173 6.46 2.52 18.61
CA THR A 173 6.52 2.21 20.04
C THR A 173 7.71 2.86 20.74
N GLY A 174 8.74 3.21 20.00
CA GLY A 174 9.99 3.73 20.53
C GLY A 174 10.89 2.67 21.16
N GLU A 175 10.54 1.40 21.01
CA GLU A 175 11.35 0.29 21.48
C GLU A 175 12.71 0.22 20.78
N LYS A 176 13.70 -0.23 21.53
CA LYS A 176 15.03 -0.46 20.96
C LYS A 176 15.01 -1.68 20.06
N ILE A 177 15.26 -1.47 18.78
CA ILE A 177 15.31 -2.52 17.77
C ILE A 177 16.69 -2.61 17.11
N ASN A 178 16.96 -3.73 16.47
CA ASN A 178 18.13 -3.87 15.60
C ASN A 178 17.86 -3.20 14.24
N MET A 179 18.78 -2.32 13.81
CA MET A 179 18.75 -1.68 12.49
C MET A 179 19.98 -2.13 11.71
N ILE A 180 19.79 -2.90 10.66
CA ILE A 180 20.88 -3.42 9.82
C ILE A 180 21.34 -2.32 8.86
N ASN A 181 22.59 -1.90 9.02
CA ASN A 181 23.17 -0.85 8.18
C ASN A 181 23.14 -1.23 6.69
N GLY A 182 22.76 -0.26 5.85
CA GLY A 182 22.63 -0.44 4.40
C GLY A 182 21.31 -1.09 3.95
N ARG A 183 20.58 -1.78 4.82
CA ARG A 183 19.27 -2.39 4.56
C ARG A 183 18.13 -1.59 5.18
N ASP A 184 18.22 -1.26 6.48
CA ASP A 184 17.14 -0.71 7.28
C ASP A 184 17.24 0.82 7.36
N LEU A 185 16.11 1.48 7.16
CA LEU A 185 15.99 2.94 7.16
C LEU A 185 14.79 3.35 8.02
N TRP A 186 14.89 4.45 8.72
CA TRP A 186 13.76 5.01 9.44
C TRP A 186 12.81 5.74 8.50
N TRP A 187 11.50 5.53 8.68
CA TRP A 187 10.46 6.22 7.91
C TRP A 187 10.61 7.74 7.92
N HIS A 188 10.80 8.33 9.09
CA HIS A 188 10.92 9.77 9.23
C HIS A 188 12.19 10.34 8.56
N GLU A 189 13.27 9.57 8.51
CA GLU A 189 14.51 9.99 7.83
C GLU A 189 14.36 9.95 6.30
N VAL A 190 13.71 8.91 5.77
CA VAL A 190 13.57 8.77 4.31
C VAL A 190 12.57 9.78 3.71
N ILE A 191 11.61 10.29 4.47
CA ILE A 191 10.68 11.34 4.02
C ILE A 191 11.22 12.74 4.26
N GLU A 192 12.24 12.90 5.11
CA GLU A 192 12.86 14.19 5.38
C GLU A 192 13.39 14.79 4.06
N ASN A 193 13.06 16.04 3.81
CA ASN A 193 13.44 16.77 2.59
C ASN A 193 12.87 16.22 1.25
N GLN A 194 11.94 15.28 1.27
CA GLN A 194 11.24 14.88 0.05
C GLN A 194 10.18 15.92 -0.34
N SER A 195 10.04 16.11 -1.65
CA SER A 195 8.99 16.97 -2.19
C SER A 195 7.61 16.46 -1.82
N SER A 196 6.70 17.39 -1.47
CA SER A 196 5.25 17.10 -1.32
C SER A 196 4.51 17.02 -2.67
N GLU A 197 5.23 17.09 -3.79
CA GLU A 197 4.74 16.92 -5.13
C GLU A 197 5.39 15.71 -5.78
N HIS A 198 4.62 14.93 -6.53
CA HIS A 198 5.08 13.77 -7.29
C HIS A 198 4.11 13.51 -8.43
N GLU A 199 4.60 13.30 -9.64
CA GLU A 199 3.76 12.94 -10.78
C GLU A 199 3.33 11.48 -10.68
N ALA A 200 2.01 11.22 -10.75
CA ALA A 200 1.50 9.87 -10.71
C ALA A 200 1.86 9.10 -11.99
N ALA A 201 2.31 7.87 -11.87
CA ALA A 201 2.67 7.03 -13.01
C ALA A 201 1.47 6.76 -13.94
N SER A 202 1.68 6.79 -15.24
CA SER A 202 0.69 6.33 -16.20
C SER A 202 0.66 4.80 -16.24
N LEU A 203 -0.48 4.22 -15.88
CA LEU A 203 -0.66 2.77 -15.75
C LEU A 203 -1.69 2.27 -16.74
N ASP A 204 -1.45 1.06 -17.26
CA ASP A 204 -2.47 0.35 -18.03
C ASP A 204 -3.62 -0.12 -17.13
N SER A 205 -4.81 -0.25 -17.70
CA SER A 205 -5.99 -0.78 -17.00
C SER A 205 -5.74 -2.12 -16.31
N GLU A 206 -4.96 -2.99 -16.92
CA GLU A 206 -4.62 -4.33 -16.44
C GLU A 206 -3.29 -4.38 -15.67
N ASP A 207 -2.57 -3.26 -15.49
CA ASP A 207 -1.41 -3.22 -14.60
C ASP A 207 -1.83 -3.62 -13.18
N MET A 208 -1.02 -4.47 -12.55
CA MET A 208 -1.28 -4.93 -11.19
C MET A 208 -1.24 -3.77 -10.20
N LEU A 209 -2.24 -3.69 -9.33
CA LEU A 209 -2.31 -2.71 -8.25
C LEU A 209 -1.81 -3.29 -6.94
N PHE A 210 -2.32 -4.46 -6.56
CA PHE A 210 -1.91 -5.17 -5.35
C PHE A 210 -2.14 -6.67 -5.42
N ILE A 211 -1.54 -7.38 -4.47
CA ILE A 211 -1.68 -8.81 -4.26
C ILE A 211 -2.20 -9.06 -2.85
N LEU A 212 -3.32 -9.78 -2.72
CA LEU A 212 -3.82 -10.27 -1.43
C LEU A 212 -3.75 -11.79 -1.39
N TYR A 213 -3.24 -12.32 -0.27
CA TYR A 213 -3.10 -13.75 -0.08
C TYR A 213 -4.30 -14.34 0.63
N THR A 214 -4.88 -15.37 0.03
CA THR A 214 -5.93 -16.21 0.64
C THR A 214 -5.34 -17.49 1.21
N SER A 215 -6.07 -18.13 2.13
CA SER A 215 -5.61 -19.35 2.82
C SER A 215 -5.43 -20.57 1.93
N GLY A 216 -5.87 -20.55 0.68
CA GLY A 216 -5.73 -21.61 -0.30
C GLY A 216 -6.14 -23.02 0.18
N SER A 217 -6.81 -23.80 -0.64
CA SER A 217 -7.23 -25.19 -0.31
C SER A 217 -6.06 -26.17 -0.10
N THR A 218 -4.86 -25.81 -0.52
CA THR A 218 -3.65 -26.67 -0.48
C THR A 218 -2.72 -26.36 0.70
N GLY A 219 -3.13 -25.52 1.64
CA GLY A 219 -2.34 -25.12 2.81
C GLY A 219 -1.28 -24.03 2.54
N LYS A 220 -0.89 -23.79 1.28
CA LYS A 220 -0.05 -22.65 0.91
C LYS A 220 -0.90 -21.45 0.54
N PRO A 221 -0.54 -20.22 0.98
CA PRO A 221 -1.22 -19.02 0.57
C PRO A 221 -1.18 -18.85 -0.94
N LYS A 222 -2.29 -18.39 -1.53
CA LYS A 222 -2.36 -18.06 -2.97
C LYS A 222 -2.54 -16.55 -3.12
N GLY A 223 -1.66 -15.92 -3.89
CA GLY A 223 -1.74 -14.50 -4.21
C GLY A 223 -2.84 -14.24 -5.24
N VAL A 224 -3.84 -13.44 -4.86
CA VAL A 224 -4.89 -12.95 -5.75
C VAL A 224 -4.49 -11.55 -6.20
N VAL A 225 -4.37 -11.39 -7.51
CA VAL A 225 -3.98 -10.12 -8.15
C VAL A 225 -5.22 -9.27 -8.41
N HIS A 226 -5.14 -8.00 -8.06
CA HIS A 226 -6.11 -6.98 -8.43
C HIS A 226 -5.47 -5.97 -9.36
N THR A 227 -6.15 -5.61 -10.46
CA THR A 227 -5.68 -4.65 -11.45
C THR A 227 -6.25 -3.26 -11.19
N ASN A 228 -5.58 -2.23 -11.71
CA ASN A 228 -5.94 -0.82 -11.45
C ASN A 228 -7.39 -0.51 -11.82
N ALA A 229 -7.79 -0.77 -13.07
CA ALA A 229 -9.13 -0.43 -13.53
C ALA A 229 -10.20 -1.32 -12.91
N GLY A 230 -9.95 -2.63 -12.85
CA GLY A 230 -10.91 -3.60 -12.31
C GLY A 230 -11.27 -3.28 -10.86
N TYR A 231 -10.24 -3.03 -10.03
CA TYR A 231 -10.46 -2.67 -8.64
C TYR A 231 -11.18 -1.31 -8.48
N MET A 232 -10.73 -0.28 -9.20
CA MET A 232 -11.32 1.06 -9.10
C MET A 232 -12.80 1.06 -9.51
N VAL A 233 -13.17 0.41 -10.61
CA VAL A 233 -14.57 0.35 -11.07
C VAL A 233 -15.43 -0.43 -10.09
N TYR A 234 -14.92 -1.56 -9.59
CA TYR A 234 -15.65 -2.39 -8.62
C TYR A 234 -15.89 -1.64 -7.30
N THR A 235 -14.86 -1.00 -6.75
CA THR A 235 -14.99 -0.25 -5.49
C THR A 235 -15.93 0.94 -5.65
N TYR A 236 -15.80 1.71 -6.72
CA TYR A 236 -16.71 2.83 -7.00
C TYR A 236 -18.17 2.38 -7.08
N TYR A 237 -18.44 1.32 -7.86
CA TYR A 237 -19.78 0.78 -7.98
C TYR A 237 -20.34 0.28 -6.63
N SER A 238 -19.52 -0.42 -5.85
CA SER A 238 -19.92 -0.96 -4.54
C SER A 238 -20.21 0.15 -3.54
N PHE A 239 -19.39 1.19 -3.49
CA PHE A 239 -19.62 2.33 -2.60
C PHE A 239 -20.93 3.03 -2.90
N LEU A 240 -21.23 3.29 -4.17
CA LEU A 240 -22.48 3.95 -4.55
C LEU A 240 -23.72 3.09 -4.32
N ASN A 241 -23.68 1.81 -4.69
CA ASN A 241 -24.87 0.99 -4.77
C ASN A 241 -25.11 0.08 -3.55
N VAL A 242 -24.02 -0.38 -2.91
CA VAL A 242 -24.10 -1.27 -1.73
C VAL A 242 -24.00 -0.47 -0.43
N PHE A 243 -23.00 0.39 -0.32
CA PHE A 243 -22.79 1.21 0.88
C PHE A 243 -23.59 2.52 0.87
N GLN A 244 -24.19 2.88 -0.26
CA GLN A 244 -25.01 4.09 -0.41
C GLN A 244 -24.27 5.36 0.04
N TYR A 245 -22.97 5.43 -0.28
CA TYR A 245 -22.12 6.57 0.08
C TYR A 245 -22.73 7.90 -0.37
N ASN A 246 -22.71 8.87 0.52
CA ASN A 246 -23.10 10.26 0.29
C ASN A 246 -21.89 11.17 0.44
N LYS A 247 -21.95 12.35 -0.22
CA LYS A 247 -20.84 13.30 -0.19
C LYS A 247 -20.51 13.85 1.20
N GLU A 248 -21.44 13.76 2.14
CA GLU A 248 -21.30 14.23 3.53
C GLU A 248 -20.66 13.17 4.44
N ASP A 249 -20.55 11.91 3.97
CA ASP A 249 -19.94 10.83 4.75
C ASP A 249 -18.41 11.02 4.84
N ILE A 250 -17.85 10.52 5.96
CA ILE A 250 -16.40 10.55 6.25
C ILE A 250 -15.89 9.11 6.30
#